data_5fa36c419921abc7b722e82d4bc39c14
#
_entry.id   5fa36c419921abc7b722e82d4bc39c14
#
_cell.length_a   1.000
_cell.length_b   1.000
_cell.length_c   1.000
_cell.angle_alpha   90.00
_cell.angle_beta   90.00
_cell.angle_gamma   90.00
#
_symmetry.space_group_name_H-M   'P 1'
#
loop_
_entity.id
_entity.type
_entity.pdbx_description
1 polymer ?
#
loop_
_entity_poly.entity_id
_entity_poly.type
_entity_poly.pdbx_seq_one_letter_code
_entity_poly.pdbx_strand_id
1 'polypeptide(L)'
;MDEASESRRDHPWVMRTYSGHSTAQASNELYRSNLGKGQTGLSIAFDLPTQTGYDPDHSLASGEVGKVGVPVYHLGQMNTLLNEIPVGQMNTSMTINATAAWLLGLYIANAEDQGVDPTQLRGTTQNDIVKEYLSRGTHVFPPEASKRLIVDMIAYCSEHVPLWNPINICSYHLQEAGATPVQEIAYSLANAIDVLDAVRDSGQVPEERFPAVVGSISFFVNSGIRFVEEVCKMRAFTQ
;
A
#
# COMPACT_ATOMS: atom_id res chain seq x y z
N MET A 1 35.36 -8.41 -0.45
CA MET A 1 34.54 -7.32 -1.01
C MET A 1 33.41 -8.00 -1.72
N ASP A 2 32.20 -7.77 -1.21
CA ASP A 2 31.00 -8.57 -1.50
C ASP A 2 30.44 -8.25 -2.89
N GLU A 3 30.41 -9.21 -3.81
CA GLU A 3 29.75 -9.10 -5.12
C GLU A 3 28.26 -8.70 -5.03
N ALA A 4 27.64 -8.89 -3.85
CA ALA A 4 26.25 -8.49 -3.60
C ALA A 4 26.05 -6.97 -3.50
N SER A 5 27.09 -6.16 -3.29
CA SER A 5 26.97 -4.70 -3.15
C SER A 5 27.01 -3.93 -4.47
N GLU A 6 27.63 -4.50 -5.51
CA GLU A 6 27.70 -3.86 -6.83
C GLU A 6 26.42 -4.02 -7.63
N SER A 7 25.68 -5.12 -7.46
CA SER A 7 24.45 -5.38 -8.24
C SER A 7 23.27 -4.45 -7.89
N ARG A 8 23.29 -3.82 -6.72
CA ARG A 8 22.19 -2.94 -6.28
C ARG A 8 22.18 -1.54 -6.93
N ARG A 9 23.30 -1.08 -7.45
CA ARG A 9 23.42 0.27 -8.04
C ARG A 9 22.85 0.38 -9.45
N ASP A 10 22.77 -0.73 -10.18
CA ASP A 10 22.42 -0.74 -11.60
C ASP A 10 21.00 -1.28 -11.87
N HIS A 11 20.23 -1.63 -10.84
CA HIS A 11 18.84 -2.00 -11.04
C HIS A 11 17.98 -0.75 -11.26
N PRO A 12 17.28 -0.66 -12.40
CA PRO A 12 16.33 0.43 -12.63
C PRO A 12 15.21 0.37 -11.57
N TRP A 13 14.67 1.54 -11.22
CA TRP A 13 13.49 1.61 -10.35
C TRP A 13 12.30 0.88 -10.97
N VAL A 14 11.37 0.44 -10.15
CA VAL A 14 10.10 -0.14 -10.61
C VAL A 14 9.23 0.96 -11.21
N MET A 15 8.93 0.83 -12.52
CA MET A 15 8.06 1.77 -13.24
C MET A 15 6.61 1.36 -13.06
N ARG A 16 5.81 2.24 -12.48
CA ARG A 16 4.38 2.05 -12.22
C ARG A 16 3.61 3.29 -12.61
N THR A 17 2.43 3.10 -13.20
CA THR A 17 1.42 4.15 -13.35
C THR A 17 0.32 3.91 -12.32
N TYR A 18 0.02 4.91 -11.49
CA TYR A 18 -1.15 4.87 -10.62
C TYR A 18 -2.41 4.95 -11.48
N SER A 19 -3.14 3.86 -11.55
CA SER A 19 -4.26 3.74 -12.47
C SER A 19 -5.33 2.75 -12.00
N GLY A 20 -6.54 2.97 -12.45
CA GLY A 20 -7.74 2.21 -12.20
C GLY A 20 -8.94 3.06 -12.54
N HIS A 21 -9.92 2.49 -13.22
CA HIS A 21 -11.12 3.21 -13.62
C HIS A 21 -12.23 2.26 -14.04
N SER A 22 -13.44 2.76 -14.07
CA SER A 22 -14.61 2.14 -14.67
C SER A 22 -14.93 0.73 -14.13
N THR A 23 -14.34 -0.30 -14.73
CA THR A 23 -14.55 -1.71 -14.37
C THR A 23 -13.24 -2.46 -14.19
N ALA A 24 -13.27 -3.61 -13.54
CA ALA A 24 -12.10 -4.48 -13.41
C ALA A 24 -11.56 -4.88 -14.80
N GLN A 25 -12.42 -5.16 -15.76
CA GLN A 25 -12.00 -5.50 -17.14
C GLN A 25 -11.32 -4.33 -17.84
N ALA A 26 -11.91 -3.13 -17.83
CA ALA A 26 -11.31 -1.95 -18.46
C ALA A 26 -9.97 -1.58 -17.81
N SER A 27 -9.86 -1.72 -16.52
CA SER A 27 -8.59 -1.50 -15.80
C SER A 27 -7.55 -2.58 -16.12
N ASN A 28 -7.95 -3.84 -16.27
CA ASN A 28 -7.05 -4.92 -16.73
C ASN A 28 -6.47 -4.62 -18.12
N GLU A 29 -7.31 -4.23 -19.08
CA GLU A 29 -6.87 -3.85 -20.42
C GLU A 29 -5.82 -2.73 -20.38
N LEU A 30 -6.04 -1.72 -19.53
CA LEU A 30 -5.09 -0.62 -19.32
C LEU A 30 -3.78 -1.13 -18.71
N TYR A 31 -3.83 -1.98 -17.69
CA TYR A 31 -2.62 -2.53 -17.05
C TYR A 31 -1.80 -3.36 -18.02
N ARG A 32 -2.44 -4.25 -18.78
CA ARG A 32 -1.76 -5.07 -19.80
C ARG A 32 -1.15 -4.20 -20.90
N SER A 33 -1.85 -3.15 -21.34
CA SER A 33 -1.31 -2.18 -22.30
C SER A 33 -0.07 -1.48 -21.74
N ASN A 34 -0.09 -1.07 -20.48
CA ASN A 34 1.05 -0.39 -19.85
C ASN A 34 2.24 -1.33 -19.65
N LEU A 35 2.00 -2.57 -19.24
CA LEU A 35 3.04 -3.61 -19.14
C LEU A 35 3.68 -3.87 -20.50
N GLY A 36 2.87 -3.96 -21.55
CA GLY A 36 3.36 -4.10 -22.93
C GLY A 36 4.21 -2.92 -23.44
N LYS A 37 4.09 -1.75 -22.79
CA LYS A 37 4.90 -0.54 -23.07
C LYS A 37 6.15 -0.43 -22.17
N GLY A 38 6.44 -1.44 -21.35
CA GLY A 38 7.64 -1.49 -20.53
C GLY A 38 7.46 -1.10 -19.07
N GLN A 39 6.22 -0.94 -18.56
CA GLN A 39 5.95 -0.84 -17.15
C GLN A 39 6.36 -2.13 -16.44
N THR A 40 6.97 -2.04 -15.26
CA THR A 40 7.57 -3.18 -14.55
C THR A 40 6.86 -3.55 -13.24
N GLY A 41 5.82 -2.83 -12.88
CA GLY A 41 4.99 -3.10 -11.71
C GLY A 41 3.62 -2.45 -11.85
N LEU A 42 2.77 -2.67 -10.87
CA LEU A 42 1.41 -2.14 -10.81
C LEU A 42 1.26 -1.12 -9.68
N SER A 43 0.40 -0.13 -9.88
CA SER A 43 -0.08 0.75 -8.82
C SER A 43 -1.59 0.91 -8.98
N ILE A 44 -2.35 0.25 -8.11
CA ILE A 44 -3.80 0.11 -8.27
C ILE A 44 -4.51 1.27 -7.56
N ALA A 45 -5.30 2.02 -8.33
CA ALA A 45 -6.24 3.01 -7.83
C ALA A 45 -7.61 2.37 -7.65
N PHE A 46 -8.07 2.22 -6.41
CA PHE A 46 -9.42 1.73 -6.10
C PHE A 46 -10.42 2.88 -6.02
N ASP A 47 -11.67 2.61 -6.37
CA ASP A 47 -12.75 3.59 -6.24
C ASP A 47 -13.13 3.88 -4.77
N LEU A 48 -13.89 4.94 -4.53
CA LEU A 48 -14.27 5.35 -3.18
C LEU A 48 -15.10 4.29 -2.45
N PRO A 49 -16.10 3.64 -3.04
CA PRO A 49 -16.83 2.57 -2.37
C PRO A 49 -15.91 1.44 -1.91
N THR A 50 -14.97 0.96 -2.74
CA THR A 50 -13.97 -0.04 -2.35
C THR A 50 -13.09 0.45 -1.18
N GLN A 51 -12.68 1.72 -1.20
CA GLN A 51 -11.86 2.30 -0.14
C GLN A 51 -12.60 2.45 1.20
N THR A 52 -13.91 2.68 1.16
CA THR A 52 -14.75 2.92 2.34
C THR A 52 -15.60 1.71 2.74
N GLY A 53 -15.42 0.57 2.06
CA GLY A 53 -16.07 -0.70 2.42
C GLY A 53 -17.56 -0.78 2.10
N TYR A 54 -18.02 0.01 1.13
CA TYR A 54 -19.41 -0.08 0.63
C TYR A 54 -19.51 -0.99 -0.57
N ASP A 55 -20.55 -1.81 -0.60
CA ASP A 55 -20.93 -2.56 -1.79
C ASP A 55 -21.45 -1.62 -2.90
N PRO A 56 -21.35 -2.00 -4.17
CA PRO A 56 -21.68 -1.11 -5.30
C PRO A 56 -23.17 -0.74 -5.39
N ASP A 57 -24.04 -1.54 -4.78
CA ASP A 57 -25.51 -1.29 -4.69
C ASP A 57 -25.91 -0.48 -3.46
N HIS A 58 -24.98 -0.15 -2.58
CA HIS A 58 -25.25 0.68 -1.42
C HIS A 58 -25.59 2.11 -1.86
N SER A 59 -26.57 2.76 -1.20
CA SER A 59 -27.05 4.10 -1.58
C SER A 59 -25.93 5.16 -1.58
N LEU A 60 -24.95 5.06 -0.68
CA LEU A 60 -23.79 5.97 -0.62
C LEU A 60 -22.74 5.70 -1.72
N ALA A 61 -22.79 4.56 -2.38
CA ALA A 61 -21.90 4.25 -3.50
C ALA A 61 -22.41 4.83 -4.84
N SER A 62 -23.66 5.30 -4.86
CA SER A 62 -24.29 5.80 -6.07
C SER A 62 -23.50 6.94 -6.70
N GLY A 63 -23.12 6.79 -7.96
CA GLY A 63 -22.35 7.78 -8.73
C GLY A 63 -20.85 7.79 -8.46
N GLU A 64 -20.33 6.94 -7.57
CA GLU A 64 -18.89 6.85 -7.25
C GLU A 64 -18.25 5.54 -7.72
N VAL A 65 -19.04 4.51 -8.05
CA VAL A 65 -18.53 3.22 -8.53
C VAL A 65 -17.74 3.40 -9.83
N GLY A 66 -16.48 3.01 -9.81
CA GLY A 66 -15.59 3.08 -10.98
C GLY A 66 -15.17 4.48 -11.42
N LYS A 67 -15.50 5.54 -10.67
CA LYS A 67 -15.29 6.94 -11.06
C LYS A 67 -13.83 7.40 -10.89
N VAL A 68 -13.24 7.17 -9.72
CA VAL A 68 -11.88 7.62 -9.38
C VAL A 68 -10.91 6.46 -9.18
N GLY A 69 -11.31 5.27 -9.54
CA GLY A 69 -10.55 4.06 -9.38
C GLY A 69 -11.33 2.84 -9.85
N VAL A 70 -10.75 1.67 -9.73
CA VAL A 70 -11.39 0.41 -10.09
C VAL A 70 -12.19 -0.15 -8.92
N PRO A 71 -13.45 -0.59 -9.15
CA PRO A 71 -14.24 -1.29 -8.15
C PRO A 71 -13.75 -2.74 -7.98
N VAL A 72 -13.48 -3.16 -6.74
CA VAL A 72 -13.12 -4.55 -6.40
C VAL A 72 -13.78 -4.94 -5.08
N TYR A 73 -14.85 -5.71 -5.15
CA TYR A 73 -15.65 -6.08 -3.97
C TYR A 73 -15.55 -7.58 -3.62
N HIS A 74 -15.10 -8.42 -4.56
CA HIS A 74 -14.98 -9.86 -4.36
C HIS A 74 -13.90 -10.48 -5.26
N LEU A 75 -13.53 -11.73 -4.99
CA LEU A 75 -12.45 -12.43 -5.68
C LEU A 75 -12.61 -12.47 -7.20
N GLY A 76 -13.83 -12.66 -7.70
CA GLY A 76 -14.08 -12.68 -9.15
C GLY A 76 -13.69 -11.37 -9.86
N GLN A 77 -13.85 -10.20 -9.19
CA GLN A 77 -13.39 -8.94 -9.74
C GLN A 77 -11.86 -8.79 -9.63
N MET A 78 -11.24 -9.26 -8.55
CA MET A 78 -9.79 -9.31 -8.44
C MET A 78 -9.20 -10.22 -9.53
N ASN A 79 -9.80 -11.38 -9.76
CA ASN A 79 -9.38 -12.30 -10.82
C ASN A 79 -9.52 -11.67 -12.21
N THR A 80 -10.60 -10.93 -12.46
CA THR A 80 -10.80 -10.18 -13.72
C THR A 80 -9.74 -9.08 -13.87
N LEU A 81 -9.49 -8.31 -12.79
CA LEU A 81 -8.53 -7.21 -12.79
C LEU A 81 -7.10 -7.67 -13.10
N LEU A 82 -6.72 -8.84 -12.58
CA LEU A 82 -5.37 -9.39 -12.69
C LEU A 82 -5.25 -10.51 -13.74
N ASN A 83 -6.30 -10.71 -14.57
CA ASN A 83 -6.27 -11.72 -15.62
C ASN A 83 -5.09 -11.51 -16.59
N GLU A 84 -4.35 -12.57 -16.87
CA GLU A 84 -3.14 -12.56 -17.72
C GLU A 84 -2.02 -11.61 -17.22
N ILE A 85 -2.03 -11.24 -15.94
CA ILE A 85 -0.93 -10.48 -15.32
C ILE A 85 -0.16 -11.43 -14.41
N PRO A 86 1.15 -11.63 -14.62
CA PRO A 86 1.96 -12.56 -13.83
C PRO A 86 2.27 -11.98 -12.45
N VAL A 87 1.35 -12.08 -11.50
CA VAL A 87 1.45 -11.41 -10.17
C VAL A 87 2.69 -11.80 -9.38
N GLY A 88 3.21 -13.03 -9.55
CA GLY A 88 4.45 -13.47 -8.93
C GLY A 88 5.71 -12.75 -9.44
N GLN A 89 5.64 -12.09 -10.59
CA GLN A 89 6.74 -11.31 -11.18
C GLN A 89 6.55 -9.81 -11.02
N MET A 90 5.35 -9.38 -10.60
CA MET A 90 5.02 -7.97 -10.44
C MET A 90 5.38 -7.47 -9.04
N ASN A 91 5.75 -6.19 -8.96
CA ASN A 91 5.69 -5.45 -7.70
C ASN A 91 4.41 -4.61 -7.74
N THR A 92 3.45 -4.95 -6.87
CA THR A 92 2.12 -4.33 -6.88
C THR A 92 1.95 -3.40 -5.69
N SER A 93 1.65 -2.13 -5.96
CA SER A 93 1.27 -1.15 -4.95
C SER A 93 -0.24 -0.99 -4.90
N MET A 94 -0.79 -1.00 -3.70
CA MET A 94 -2.20 -0.74 -3.44
C MET A 94 -2.35 0.50 -2.55
N THR A 95 -2.91 1.56 -3.12
CA THR A 95 -3.23 2.78 -2.36
C THR A 95 -4.55 2.57 -1.62
N ILE A 96 -4.51 1.76 -0.59
CA ILE A 96 -5.68 1.32 0.17
C ILE A 96 -5.36 1.31 1.68
N ASN A 97 -6.32 1.69 2.50
CA ASN A 97 -6.14 1.85 3.94
C ASN A 97 -7.17 1.03 4.74
N ALA A 98 -8.37 1.52 4.95
CA ALA A 98 -9.34 0.87 5.82
C ALA A 98 -9.72 -0.55 5.40
N THR A 99 -9.77 -0.82 4.08
CA THR A 99 -10.07 -2.13 3.50
C THR A 99 -8.82 -2.89 3.03
N ALA A 100 -7.62 -2.48 3.47
CA ALA A 100 -6.35 -3.05 3.02
C ALA A 100 -6.26 -4.57 3.26
N ALA A 101 -6.68 -5.05 4.43
CA ALA A 101 -6.62 -6.46 4.78
C ALA A 101 -7.47 -7.33 3.82
N TRP A 102 -8.66 -6.86 3.45
CA TRP A 102 -9.53 -7.56 2.50
C TRP A 102 -8.93 -7.59 1.10
N LEU A 103 -8.42 -6.45 0.62
CA LEU A 103 -7.86 -6.36 -0.72
C LEU A 103 -6.55 -7.16 -0.84
N LEU A 104 -5.73 -7.19 0.21
CA LEU A 104 -4.57 -8.08 0.24
C LEU A 104 -4.99 -9.55 0.27
N GLY A 105 -6.01 -9.91 1.05
CA GLY A 105 -6.56 -11.27 1.05
C GLY A 105 -7.06 -11.70 -0.33
N LEU A 106 -7.80 -10.84 -1.04
CA LEU A 106 -8.23 -11.11 -2.42
C LEU A 106 -7.06 -11.22 -3.39
N TYR A 107 -6.01 -10.43 -3.21
CA TYR A 107 -4.80 -10.47 -4.03
C TYR A 107 -4.03 -11.79 -3.83
N ILE A 108 -3.89 -12.23 -2.57
CA ILE A 108 -3.24 -13.52 -2.23
C ILE A 108 -4.05 -14.67 -2.82
N ALA A 109 -5.38 -14.69 -2.64
CA ALA A 109 -6.22 -15.73 -3.20
C ALA A 109 -6.15 -15.77 -4.74
N ASN A 110 -6.08 -14.62 -5.41
CA ASN A 110 -5.83 -14.56 -6.86
C ASN A 110 -4.45 -15.15 -7.23
N ALA A 111 -3.41 -14.88 -6.44
CA ALA A 111 -2.08 -15.43 -6.68
C ALA A 111 -2.08 -16.96 -6.54
N GLU A 112 -2.75 -17.49 -5.53
CA GLU A 112 -2.92 -18.94 -5.32
C GLU A 112 -3.69 -19.57 -6.48
N ASP A 113 -4.76 -18.93 -6.97
CA ASP A 113 -5.49 -19.36 -8.18
C ASP A 113 -4.59 -19.38 -9.43
N GLN A 114 -3.57 -18.51 -9.49
CA GLN A 114 -2.54 -18.52 -10.55
C GLN A 114 -1.41 -19.53 -10.29
N GLY A 115 -1.43 -20.26 -9.18
CA GLY A 115 -0.36 -21.18 -8.78
C GLY A 115 0.92 -20.47 -8.27
N VAL A 116 0.81 -19.24 -7.81
CA VAL A 116 1.92 -18.46 -7.26
C VAL A 116 1.93 -18.60 -5.74
N ASP A 117 3.08 -18.99 -5.18
CA ASP A 117 3.28 -19.06 -3.73
C ASP A 117 3.25 -17.64 -3.14
N PRO A 118 2.45 -17.38 -2.09
CA PRO A 118 2.38 -16.08 -1.42
C PRO A 118 3.75 -15.52 -0.98
N THR A 119 4.71 -16.38 -0.67
CA THR A 119 6.08 -15.97 -0.28
C THR A 119 6.85 -15.27 -1.41
N GLN A 120 6.40 -15.39 -2.65
CA GLN A 120 6.99 -14.73 -3.83
C GLN A 120 6.40 -13.36 -4.11
N LEU A 121 5.27 -13.04 -3.50
CA LEU A 121 4.54 -11.80 -3.77
C LEU A 121 5.31 -10.59 -3.24
N ARG A 122 5.46 -9.60 -4.12
CA ARG A 122 6.15 -8.34 -3.84
C ARG A 122 5.20 -7.17 -4.04
N GLY A 123 5.18 -6.28 -3.09
CA GLY A 123 4.30 -5.12 -3.20
C GLY A 123 4.21 -4.32 -1.92
N THR A 124 3.22 -3.46 -1.90
CA THR A 124 2.97 -2.56 -0.78
C THR A 124 1.48 -2.29 -0.66
N THR A 125 0.94 -2.40 0.52
CA THR A 125 -0.34 -1.78 0.89
C THR A 125 -0.07 -0.53 1.70
N GLN A 126 -0.85 0.53 1.47
CA GLN A 126 -0.67 1.76 2.25
C GLN A 126 -1.03 1.52 3.71
N ASN A 127 -2.24 1.02 4.00
CA ASN A 127 -2.65 0.54 5.33
C ASN A 127 -2.34 1.52 6.48
N ASP A 128 -2.26 2.81 6.18
CA ASP A 128 -2.01 3.89 7.15
C ASP A 128 -3.34 4.53 7.56
N ILE A 129 -3.97 3.99 8.59
CA ILE A 129 -5.27 4.49 9.02
C ILE A 129 -5.17 5.79 9.83
N VAL A 130 -4.06 6.05 10.50
CA VAL A 130 -3.89 7.25 11.32
C VAL A 130 -4.01 8.50 10.46
N LYS A 131 -3.36 8.53 9.30
CA LYS A 131 -3.48 9.66 8.38
C LYS A 131 -4.87 9.82 7.78
N GLU A 132 -5.67 8.76 7.71
CA GLU A 132 -7.06 8.85 7.27
C GLU A 132 -7.91 9.64 8.26
N TYR A 133 -7.73 9.42 9.55
CA TYR A 133 -8.40 10.21 10.59
C TYR A 133 -7.89 11.65 10.66
N LEU A 134 -6.60 11.86 10.39
CA LEU A 134 -5.98 13.19 10.50
C LEU A 134 -6.27 14.09 9.30
N SER A 135 -6.36 13.53 8.08
CA SER A 135 -6.34 14.37 6.87
C SER A 135 -7.21 13.91 5.70
N ARG A 136 -7.33 12.59 5.42
CA ARG A 136 -7.96 12.13 4.18
C ARG A 136 -9.41 11.70 4.32
N GLY A 137 -9.80 11.07 5.42
CA GLY A 137 -11.19 10.77 5.77
C GLY A 137 -11.77 9.46 5.24
N THR A 138 -11.00 8.58 4.58
CA THR A 138 -11.50 7.28 4.09
C THR A 138 -11.31 6.17 5.13
N HIS A 139 -11.99 6.26 6.24
CA HIS A 139 -12.00 5.26 7.31
C HIS A 139 -13.34 4.52 7.38
N VAL A 140 -13.34 3.30 7.90
CA VAL A 140 -14.53 2.44 8.06
C VAL A 140 -14.80 2.18 9.54
N PHE A 141 -13.78 1.82 10.31
CA PHE A 141 -13.90 1.41 11.70
C PHE A 141 -13.38 2.50 12.65
N PRO A 142 -13.73 2.45 13.95
CA PRO A 142 -13.09 3.29 14.96
C PRO A 142 -11.56 3.08 15.02
N PRO A 143 -10.78 4.06 15.52
CA PRO A 143 -9.32 4.01 15.52
C PRO A 143 -8.72 2.72 16.11
N GLU A 144 -9.23 2.27 17.24
CA GLU A 144 -8.74 1.07 17.93
C GLU A 144 -8.91 -0.21 17.09
N ALA A 145 -10.09 -0.39 16.50
CA ALA A 145 -10.35 -1.53 15.62
C ALA A 145 -9.50 -1.48 14.36
N SER A 146 -9.31 -0.30 13.78
CA SER A 146 -8.45 -0.08 12.62
C SER A 146 -6.99 -0.38 12.94
N LYS A 147 -6.49 0.06 14.11
CA LYS A 147 -5.12 -0.21 14.56
C LYS A 147 -4.89 -1.71 14.75
N ARG A 148 -5.86 -2.43 15.32
CA ARG A 148 -5.79 -3.88 15.43
C ARG A 148 -5.64 -4.56 14.07
N LEU A 149 -6.42 -4.13 13.05
CA LEU A 149 -6.32 -4.68 11.69
C LEU A 149 -4.93 -4.42 11.06
N ILE A 150 -4.32 -3.27 11.33
CA ILE A 150 -2.94 -2.99 10.89
C ILE A 150 -1.97 -3.99 11.52
N VAL A 151 -2.07 -4.21 12.82
CA VAL A 151 -1.20 -5.15 13.55
C VAL A 151 -1.37 -6.57 13.02
N ASP A 152 -2.62 -7.04 12.89
CA ASP A 152 -2.94 -8.37 12.37
C ASP A 152 -2.35 -8.57 10.96
N MET A 153 -2.45 -7.55 10.10
CA MET A 153 -1.92 -7.60 8.75
C MET A 153 -0.39 -7.61 8.72
N ILE A 154 0.28 -6.83 9.57
CA ILE A 154 1.74 -6.83 9.69
C ILE A 154 2.22 -8.20 10.18
N ALA A 155 1.59 -8.75 11.21
CA ALA A 155 1.91 -10.07 11.75
C ALA A 155 1.76 -11.16 10.68
N TYR A 156 0.63 -11.18 9.97
CA TYR A 156 0.38 -12.12 8.88
C TYR A 156 1.44 -12.01 7.77
N CYS A 157 1.72 -10.80 7.30
CA CYS A 157 2.70 -10.60 6.23
C CYS A 157 4.10 -11.02 6.64
N SER A 158 4.50 -10.77 7.90
CA SER A 158 5.83 -11.16 8.40
C SER A 158 6.08 -12.67 8.34
N GLU A 159 5.03 -13.46 8.36
CA GLU A 159 5.10 -14.92 8.34
C GLU A 159 4.82 -15.54 6.96
N HIS A 160 3.79 -15.03 6.27
CA HIS A 160 3.25 -15.68 5.08
C HIS A 160 3.58 -14.95 3.78
N VAL A 161 3.89 -13.65 3.83
CA VAL A 161 4.18 -12.84 2.63
C VAL A 161 5.40 -11.94 2.89
N PRO A 162 6.58 -12.52 3.17
CA PRO A 162 7.73 -11.80 3.75
C PRO A 162 8.35 -10.73 2.83
N LEU A 163 8.02 -10.72 1.54
CA LEU A 163 8.50 -9.72 0.59
C LEU A 163 7.50 -8.56 0.37
N TRP A 164 6.40 -8.54 1.15
CA TRP A 164 5.38 -7.50 1.09
C TRP A 164 5.65 -6.41 2.14
N ASN A 165 5.50 -5.16 1.75
CA ASN A 165 5.48 -4.04 2.68
C ASN A 165 4.04 -3.85 3.19
N PRO A 166 3.72 -4.31 4.41
CA PRO A 166 2.33 -4.34 4.90
C PRO A 166 1.80 -2.98 5.28
N ILE A 167 2.69 -1.98 5.44
CA ILE A 167 2.33 -0.60 5.73
C ILE A 167 3.26 0.39 5.01
N ASN A 168 2.67 1.46 4.52
CA ASN A 168 3.36 2.63 3.99
C ASN A 168 2.90 3.86 4.77
N ILE A 169 3.73 4.37 5.64
CA ILE A 169 3.44 5.59 6.40
C ILE A 169 3.38 6.78 5.44
N CYS A 170 2.23 7.41 5.37
CA CYS A 170 1.91 8.34 4.30
C CYS A 170 1.76 9.77 4.84
N SER A 171 2.84 10.55 4.80
CA SER A 171 2.85 11.93 5.26
C SER A 171 2.38 12.94 4.21
N TYR A 172 2.32 12.55 2.95
CA TYR A 172 1.88 13.42 1.84
C TYR A 172 0.56 14.15 2.16
N HIS A 173 -0.43 13.42 2.65
CA HIS A 173 -1.75 13.98 2.96
C HIS A 173 -1.72 14.98 4.12
N LEU A 174 -0.80 14.82 5.06
CA LEU A 174 -0.62 15.77 6.16
C LEU A 174 -0.12 17.11 5.65
N GLN A 175 0.85 17.10 4.72
CA GLN A 175 1.36 18.31 4.10
C GLN A 175 0.29 18.99 3.24
N GLU A 176 -0.48 18.24 2.45
CA GLU A 176 -1.60 18.77 1.68
C GLU A 176 -2.70 19.36 2.58
N ALA A 177 -2.85 18.85 3.80
CA ALA A 177 -3.73 19.42 4.82
C ALA A 177 -3.12 20.64 5.56
N GLY A 178 -1.89 21.05 5.23
CA GLY A 178 -1.25 22.25 5.76
C GLY A 178 -0.14 22.02 6.80
N ALA A 179 0.30 20.77 7.02
CA ALA A 179 1.45 20.51 7.88
C ALA A 179 2.74 21.11 7.29
N THR A 180 3.55 21.70 8.14
CA THR A 180 4.92 22.16 7.75
C THR A 180 5.83 20.95 7.53
N PRO A 181 6.96 21.10 6.80
CA PRO A 181 7.94 20.01 6.61
C PRO A 181 8.42 19.38 7.93
N VAL A 182 8.59 20.18 8.98
CA VAL A 182 8.97 19.69 10.32
C VAL A 182 7.85 18.85 10.94
N GLN A 183 6.60 19.32 10.85
CA GLN A 183 5.44 18.57 11.34
C GLN A 183 5.22 17.29 10.55
N GLU A 184 5.43 17.34 9.23
CA GLU A 184 5.32 16.16 8.37
C GLU A 184 6.27 15.05 8.82
N ILE A 185 7.56 15.35 9.05
CA ILE A 185 8.52 14.37 9.56
C ILE A 185 8.12 13.89 10.96
N ALA A 186 7.84 14.83 11.86
CA ALA A 186 7.52 14.48 13.24
C ALA A 186 6.31 13.56 13.37
N TYR A 187 5.23 13.86 12.64
CA TYR A 187 4.01 13.06 12.69
C TYR A 187 4.16 11.71 12.00
N SER A 188 4.89 11.63 10.87
CA SER A 188 5.12 10.35 10.21
C SER A 188 5.99 9.42 11.03
N LEU A 189 7.04 9.92 11.67
CA LEU A 189 7.89 9.11 12.57
C LEU A 189 7.14 8.70 13.83
N ALA A 190 6.35 9.60 14.43
CA ALA A 190 5.51 9.27 15.58
C ALA A 190 4.48 8.18 15.24
N ASN A 191 3.84 8.26 14.07
CA ASN A 191 2.92 7.23 13.60
C ASN A 191 3.62 5.88 13.40
N ALA A 192 4.82 5.87 12.80
CA ALA A 192 5.60 4.66 12.63
C ALA A 192 5.96 4.01 13.98
N ILE A 193 6.37 4.82 14.96
CA ILE A 193 6.68 4.34 16.32
C ILE A 193 5.44 3.76 16.99
N ASP A 194 4.30 4.46 16.93
CA ASP A 194 3.04 4.00 17.50
C ASP A 194 2.57 2.65 16.92
N VAL A 195 2.73 2.48 15.60
CA VAL A 195 2.42 1.19 14.93
C VAL A 195 3.38 0.10 15.39
N LEU A 196 4.69 0.39 15.45
CA LEU A 196 5.69 -0.59 15.89
C LEU A 196 5.50 -0.99 17.35
N ASP A 197 5.19 -0.05 18.23
CA ASP A 197 4.86 -0.34 19.63
C ASP A 197 3.62 -1.23 19.72
N ALA A 198 2.57 -0.93 18.97
CA ALA A 198 1.37 -1.76 18.93
C ALA A 198 1.65 -3.19 18.41
N VAL A 199 2.51 -3.35 17.41
CA VAL A 199 2.93 -4.68 16.92
C VAL A 199 3.69 -5.43 18.03
N ARG A 200 4.62 -4.79 18.72
CA ARG A 200 5.39 -5.39 19.82
C ARG A 200 4.47 -5.77 20.98
N ASP A 201 3.59 -4.88 21.41
CA ASP A 201 2.68 -5.08 22.53
C ASP A 201 1.64 -6.17 22.27
N SER A 202 1.31 -6.41 21.00
CA SER A 202 0.38 -7.48 20.60
C SER A 202 0.92 -8.88 20.88
N GLY A 203 2.26 -9.04 20.90
CA GLY A 203 2.92 -10.34 21.02
C GLY A 203 2.71 -11.28 19.82
N GLN A 204 2.11 -10.81 18.72
CA GLN A 204 1.84 -11.64 17.54
C GLN A 204 3.10 -11.88 16.68
N VAL A 205 4.09 -11.00 16.77
CA VAL A 205 5.36 -11.13 16.05
C VAL A 205 6.46 -11.53 17.03
N PRO A 206 7.15 -12.67 16.81
CA PRO A 206 8.30 -13.06 17.62
C PRO A 206 9.40 -12.00 17.59
N GLU A 207 10.11 -11.81 18.70
CA GLU A 207 11.13 -10.75 18.86
C GLU A 207 12.25 -10.87 17.80
N GLU A 208 12.62 -12.09 17.41
CA GLU A 208 13.62 -12.34 16.37
C GLU A 208 13.18 -11.88 14.97
N ARG A 209 11.87 -11.76 14.70
CA ARG A 209 11.33 -11.26 13.44
C ARG A 209 11.08 -9.74 13.46
N PHE A 210 11.06 -9.12 14.63
CA PHE A 210 10.75 -7.70 14.76
C PHE A 210 11.66 -6.78 13.92
N PRO A 211 12.99 -7.01 13.82
CA PRO A 211 13.84 -6.22 12.92
C PRO A 211 13.41 -6.30 11.44
N ALA A 212 12.89 -7.43 10.98
CA ALA A 212 12.37 -7.56 9.62
C ALA A 212 11.06 -6.78 9.43
N VAL A 213 10.20 -6.73 10.46
CA VAL A 213 8.99 -5.87 10.46
C VAL A 213 9.38 -4.41 10.33
N VAL A 214 10.36 -3.93 11.12
CA VAL A 214 10.86 -2.55 11.00
C VAL A 214 11.37 -2.27 9.58
N GLY A 215 12.13 -3.21 9.00
CA GLY A 215 12.65 -3.09 7.63
C GLY A 215 11.59 -3.17 6.53
N SER A 216 10.39 -3.66 6.83
CA SER A 216 9.26 -3.74 5.88
C SER A 216 8.38 -2.49 5.85
N ILE A 217 8.57 -1.55 6.78
CA ILE A 217 7.86 -0.26 6.75
C ILE A 217 8.44 0.60 5.65
N SER A 218 7.58 1.14 4.82
CA SER A 218 7.94 2.15 3.83
C SER A 218 7.29 3.50 4.16
N PHE A 219 7.84 4.57 3.57
CA PHE A 219 7.33 5.91 3.78
C PHE A 219 6.99 6.57 2.45
N PHE A 220 5.93 7.34 2.46
CA PHE A 220 5.56 8.23 1.37
C PHE A 220 5.64 9.68 1.86
N VAL A 221 6.81 10.28 1.67
CA VAL A 221 7.12 11.66 2.07
C VAL A 221 6.90 12.58 0.88
N ASN A 222 6.29 13.74 1.11
CA ASN A 222 6.07 14.72 0.05
C ASN A 222 7.38 15.40 -0.37
N SER A 223 7.43 15.92 -1.59
CA SER A 223 8.50 16.77 -2.10
C SER A 223 7.88 17.92 -2.90
N GLY A 224 7.72 19.05 -2.23
CA GLY A 224 7.09 20.25 -2.80
C GLY A 224 8.02 21.05 -3.69
N ILE A 225 7.57 22.24 -4.09
CA ILE A 225 8.30 23.13 -5.01
C ILE A 225 9.49 23.84 -4.36
N ARG A 226 9.57 23.90 -3.04
CA ARG A 226 10.64 24.60 -2.31
C ARG A 226 11.90 23.73 -2.23
N PHE A 227 12.63 23.65 -3.32
CA PHE A 227 13.74 22.71 -3.53
C PHE A 227 14.71 22.59 -2.34
N VAL A 228 15.23 23.71 -1.81
CA VAL A 228 16.20 23.67 -0.70
C VAL A 228 15.60 23.12 0.58
N GLU A 229 14.37 23.54 0.90
CA GLU A 229 13.62 23.04 2.06
C GLU A 229 13.37 21.53 1.97
N GLU A 230 12.99 21.06 0.80
CA GLU A 230 12.72 19.63 0.57
C GLU A 230 14.00 18.79 0.63
N VAL A 231 15.10 19.26 0.09
CA VAL A 231 16.41 18.59 0.24
C VAL A 231 16.82 18.50 1.71
N CYS A 232 16.64 19.59 2.49
CA CYS A 232 16.92 19.59 3.92
C CYS A 232 16.00 18.60 4.66
N LYS A 233 14.69 18.57 4.33
CA LYS A 233 13.72 17.64 4.89
C LYS A 233 14.13 16.19 4.66
N MET A 234 14.44 15.81 3.42
CA MET A 234 14.85 14.45 3.09
C MET A 234 16.14 14.03 3.81
N ARG A 235 17.10 14.94 3.94
CA ARG A 235 18.32 14.68 4.71
C ARG A 235 18.04 14.50 6.20
N ALA A 236 17.18 15.32 6.78
CA ALA A 236 16.78 15.19 8.18
C ALA A 236 16.01 13.88 8.45
N PHE A 237 15.17 13.46 7.48
CA PHE A 237 14.40 12.23 7.57
C PHE A 237 15.27 10.96 7.57
N THR A 238 16.44 11.00 6.92
CA THR A 238 17.36 9.85 6.82
C THR A 238 18.40 9.79 7.95
N GLN A 239 18.46 10.73 8.84
CA GLN A 239 19.35 10.79 10.01
C GLN A 239 18.66 10.28 11.28
#